data_23315d2ea9cf38d82f255f359bce3bf2
#
_entry.id   23315d2ea9cf38d82f255f359bce3bf2
#
_cell.length_a   1.000
_cell.length_b   1.000
_cell.length_c   1.000
_cell.angle_alpha   90.00
_cell.angle_beta   90.00
_cell.angle_gamma   90.00
#
_symmetry.space_group_name_H-M   'P 1'
#
loop_
_entity.id
_entity.type
_entity.pdbx_description
1 polymer ?
#
loop_
_entity_poly.entity_id
_entity_poly.type
_entity_poly.pdbx_seq_one_letter_code
_entity_poly.pdbx_strand_id
1 'polypeptide(L)'
;MTRMTRLASAAALAGLLAVSGCSSSNDSTPAAQSSTSKASCRTLAQNSAWYGDNRDRIDAMLAKLGTCGAARSVTSGAPLALFDWDNTIVKNDIGDATFFWMVRNGKLRAPADGPGGNWAGTSPYLTPQAASALSRACAAAKPGQPMPTDTDTACADELVSIYTDAKTTAGEPAFAGFNARRMEPAYAWAAQMQAGWRESDVIGFAQSARKENLDAAEGTEQKVGSGMRTGWVRYYPQMRDLVETLHANGFDVRIISASAEPVARVWAEELGIPADHVMGVRTEHDGDVLTARLVPCGGEAAITYIEGKRCRVNEEVFGVSGPAAFDQQPEPKRAAFAAGDSDTDVTFLTDATALRLVLNRNKTELMCTAYDNAGGNWLVNPMFIDPKKQGGPYACATKGYIEPSGVKAPLHRPDGSVVPDQQDRVY
;
A
#
# COMPACT_ATOMS: atom_id res chain seq x y z
N MET A 1 57.66 -19.57 13.75
CA MET A 1 57.86 -20.33 14.99
C MET A 1 56.48 -20.65 15.50
N THR A 2 55.99 -21.74 15.60
CA THR A 2 56.10 -23.11 15.92
C THR A 2 54.69 -23.66 15.82
N ARG A 3 54.28 -24.42 14.93
CA ARG A 3 54.17 -25.88 14.72
C ARG A 3 53.56 -26.67 15.90
N MET A 4 52.61 -27.46 15.51
CA MET A 4 52.36 -28.88 15.82
C MET A 4 51.20 -29.17 16.78
N THR A 5 50.37 -30.23 16.72
CA THR A 5 50.15 -31.38 15.81
C THR A 5 48.94 -32.18 16.33
N ARG A 6 48.18 -32.77 15.43
CA ARG A 6 47.51 -34.08 15.39
C ARG A 6 47.20 -34.84 16.69
N LEU A 7 45.98 -35.46 16.75
CA LEU A 7 45.89 -36.94 16.66
C LEU A 7 44.42 -37.40 16.51
N ALA A 8 44.27 -38.36 15.61
CA ALA A 8 43.06 -39.14 15.35
C ALA A 8 43.06 -40.41 16.22
N SER A 9 41.92 -41.01 16.46
CA SER A 9 41.80 -42.44 16.71
C SER A 9 40.44 -42.97 16.28
N ALA A 10 40.50 -43.93 15.37
CA ALA A 10 39.44 -44.82 14.95
C ALA A 10 39.44 -46.08 15.84
N ALA A 11 38.25 -46.66 16.04
CA ALA A 11 38.12 -48.07 16.42
C ALA A 11 36.85 -48.64 15.80
N ALA A 12 37.05 -49.59 14.91
CA ALA A 12 36.06 -50.53 14.39
C ALA A 12 36.05 -51.79 15.26
N LEU A 13 34.90 -52.43 15.39
CA LEU A 13 34.84 -53.88 15.53
C LEU A 13 33.52 -54.46 15.02
N ALA A 14 33.70 -55.58 14.35
CA ALA A 14 32.79 -56.36 13.54
C ALA A 14 31.99 -57.40 14.33
N GLY A 15 30.85 -57.80 13.75
CA GLY A 15 30.60 -59.23 13.49
C GLY A 15 29.51 -59.87 14.35
N LEU A 16 28.43 -60.34 13.73
CA LEU A 16 28.15 -61.78 13.62
C LEU A 16 26.82 -62.05 12.88
N LEU A 17 26.93 -62.92 11.88
CA LEU A 17 25.82 -63.51 11.11
C LEU A 17 25.11 -64.61 11.94
N ALA A 18 23.78 -64.69 11.78
CA ALA A 18 23.04 -65.92 11.95
C ALA A 18 21.93 -66.01 10.90
N VAL A 19 22.08 -67.03 10.04
CA VAL A 19 21.10 -67.47 9.04
C VAL A 19 20.22 -68.53 9.69
N SER A 20 18.90 -68.45 9.49
CA SER A 20 18.03 -69.61 9.27
C SER A 20 16.57 -69.23 9.08
N GLY A 21 15.97 -69.69 8.01
CA GLY A 21 14.71 -70.36 8.00
C GLY A 21 13.65 -69.75 7.06
N CYS A 22 13.54 -70.32 5.86
CA CYS A 22 12.37 -70.12 4.98
C CYS A 22 11.11 -70.70 5.59
N SER A 23 10.01 -69.94 5.54
CA SER A 23 8.67 -70.49 5.45
C SER A 23 7.78 -69.51 4.62
N SER A 24 7.36 -69.99 3.50
CA SER A 24 6.41 -69.35 2.59
C SER A 24 5.01 -69.42 3.19
N SER A 25 4.40 -68.27 3.41
CA SER A 25 2.95 -68.13 3.47
C SER A 25 2.54 -66.88 2.67
N ASN A 26 1.85 -67.14 1.58
CA ASN A 26 1.12 -66.12 0.78
C ASN A 26 0.03 -65.50 1.66
N ASP A 27 0.27 -64.29 2.12
CA ASP A 27 -0.80 -63.41 2.57
C ASP A 27 -0.73 -62.11 1.78
N SER A 28 -1.65 -61.98 0.85
CA SER A 28 -1.87 -60.79 0.06
C SER A 28 -2.49 -59.71 0.94
N THR A 29 -1.63 -58.93 1.59
CA THR A 29 -2.06 -57.71 2.26
C THR A 29 -2.34 -56.64 1.19
N PRO A 30 -3.54 -56.02 1.11
CA PRO A 30 -3.76 -54.95 0.17
C PRO A 30 -2.82 -53.82 0.52
N ALA A 31 -2.06 -53.37 -0.47
CA ALA A 31 -1.28 -52.13 -0.36
C ALA A 31 -2.23 -51.02 0.09
N ALA A 32 -2.03 -50.51 1.31
CA ALA A 32 -2.68 -49.31 1.76
C ALA A 32 -2.28 -48.20 0.76
N GLN A 33 -3.21 -47.83 -0.13
CA GLN A 33 -3.12 -46.63 -0.88
C GLN A 33 -3.09 -45.49 0.13
N SER A 34 -1.91 -44.96 0.40
CA SER A 34 -1.71 -43.69 1.05
C SER A 34 -2.38 -42.64 0.16
N SER A 35 -3.68 -42.42 0.37
CA SER A 35 -4.35 -41.27 -0.11
C SER A 35 -3.72 -40.09 0.67
N THR A 36 -2.69 -39.46 0.10
CA THR A 36 -2.29 -38.12 0.51
C THR A 36 -3.53 -37.25 0.28
N SER A 37 -4.33 -37.02 1.34
CA SER A 37 -5.39 -36.04 1.30
C SER A 37 -4.72 -34.72 0.97
N LYS A 38 -5.03 -34.18 -0.24
CA LYS A 38 -4.59 -32.85 -0.61
C LYS A 38 -5.08 -31.92 0.49
N ALA A 39 -4.16 -31.23 1.16
CA ALA A 39 -4.53 -30.29 2.21
C ALA A 39 -5.63 -29.35 1.66
N SER A 40 -6.74 -29.24 2.37
CA SER A 40 -7.82 -28.35 1.94
C SER A 40 -7.34 -26.90 2.09
N CYS A 41 -7.58 -26.06 1.09
CA CYS A 41 -7.29 -24.64 1.16
C CYS A 41 -8.06 -24.01 2.32
N ARG A 42 -7.45 -23.05 3.02
CA ARG A 42 -8.14 -22.20 3.99
C ARG A 42 -9.18 -21.36 3.24
N THR A 43 -10.37 -21.21 3.78
CA THR A 43 -11.43 -20.33 3.31
C THR A 43 -11.58 -19.13 4.23
N LEU A 44 -12.23 -18.08 3.75
CA LEU A 44 -12.56 -16.91 4.55
C LEU A 44 -13.52 -17.26 5.69
N ALA A 45 -13.40 -16.53 6.80
CA ALA A 45 -14.26 -16.72 7.98
C ALA A 45 -15.75 -16.56 7.62
N GLN A 46 -16.58 -17.46 8.15
CA GLN A 46 -18.01 -17.53 7.83
C GLN A 46 -18.82 -16.33 8.34
N ASN A 47 -18.34 -15.66 9.39
CA ASN A 47 -19.05 -14.55 10.06
C ASN A 47 -18.67 -13.17 9.51
N SER A 48 -17.88 -13.10 8.45
CA SER A 48 -17.44 -11.84 7.90
C SER A 48 -18.55 -11.19 7.06
N ALA A 49 -18.75 -9.88 7.23
CA ALA A 49 -19.78 -9.10 6.54
C ALA A 49 -19.36 -8.75 5.11
N TRP A 50 -19.28 -9.77 4.24
CA TRP A 50 -19.07 -9.57 2.82
C TRP A 50 -20.40 -9.29 2.11
N TYR A 51 -20.38 -8.41 1.13
CA TYR A 51 -21.56 -8.08 0.33
C TYR A 51 -21.84 -9.17 -0.72
N GLY A 52 -23.12 -9.57 -0.83
CA GLY A 52 -23.57 -10.51 -1.86
C GLY A 52 -22.80 -11.84 -1.86
N ASP A 53 -22.28 -12.23 -3.01
CA ASP A 53 -21.48 -13.45 -3.21
C ASP A 53 -19.96 -13.21 -3.21
N ASN A 54 -19.51 -12.01 -2.78
CA ASN A 54 -18.08 -11.64 -2.81
C ASN A 54 -17.21 -12.68 -2.11
N ARG A 55 -17.61 -13.14 -0.91
CA ARG A 55 -16.88 -14.17 -0.16
C ARG A 55 -16.73 -15.46 -0.97
N ASP A 56 -17.83 -15.97 -1.49
CA ASP A 56 -17.83 -17.26 -2.18
C ASP A 56 -17.00 -17.18 -3.48
N ARG A 57 -16.98 -16.04 -4.15
CA ARG A 57 -16.13 -15.79 -5.32
C ARG A 57 -14.64 -15.73 -4.97
N ILE A 58 -14.29 -15.11 -3.83
CA ILE A 58 -12.92 -15.10 -3.33
C ILE A 58 -12.50 -16.54 -2.95
N ASP A 59 -13.33 -17.29 -2.21
CA ASP A 59 -13.05 -18.67 -1.84
C ASP A 59 -12.90 -19.58 -3.08
N ALA A 60 -13.69 -19.37 -4.12
CA ALA A 60 -13.54 -20.08 -5.38
C ALA A 60 -12.23 -19.76 -6.10
N MET A 61 -11.77 -18.50 -6.06
CA MET A 61 -10.46 -18.10 -6.58
C MET A 61 -9.33 -18.76 -5.77
N LEU A 62 -9.41 -18.74 -4.44
CA LEU A 62 -8.45 -19.38 -3.55
C LEU A 62 -8.33 -20.90 -3.82
N ALA A 63 -9.47 -21.57 -3.98
CA ALA A 63 -9.50 -22.99 -4.32
C ALA A 63 -8.88 -23.29 -5.70
N LYS A 64 -9.03 -22.40 -6.67
CA LYS A 64 -8.51 -22.55 -8.03
C LYS A 64 -7.02 -22.25 -8.13
N LEU A 65 -6.53 -21.19 -7.50
CA LEU A 65 -5.18 -20.66 -7.68
C LEU A 65 -4.25 -20.98 -6.52
N GLY A 66 -4.80 -21.23 -5.33
CA GLY A 66 -4.01 -21.49 -4.12
C GLY A 66 -3.27 -22.81 -4.20
N THR A 67 -2.11 -22.86 -3.56
CA THR A 67 -1.28 -24.07 -3.43
C THR A 67 -1.57 -24.84 -2.15
N CYS A 68 -2.43 -24.30 -1.26
CA CYS A 68 -2.87 -24.88 0.01
C CYS A 68 -1.70 -25.39 0.88
N GLY A 69 -0.65 -24.61 0.99
CA GLY A 69 0.59 -25.00 1.68
C GLY A 69 1.65 -23.92 1.63
N ALA A 70 2.90 -24.31 1.61
CA ALA A 70 4.03 -23.41 1.74
C ALA A 70 3.94 -22.15 0.88
N ALA A 71 4.13 -21.01 1.52
CA ALA A 71 4.26 -19.72 0.85
C ALA A 71 5.37 -19.80 -0.22
N ARG A 72 5.08 -19.25 -1.40
CA ARG A 72 6.04 -19.14 -2.50
C ARG A 72 6.11 -17.67 -2.90
N SER A 73 7.24 -17.25 -3.45
CA SER A 73 7.31 -15.93 -4.10
C SER A 73 6.81 -16.00 -5.54
N VAL A 74 6.50 -14.83 -6.14
CA VAL A 74 6.12 -14.73 -7.57
C VAL A 74 7.18 -15.37 -8.46
N THR A 75 8.46 -15.21 -8.14
CA THR A 75 9.57 -15.83 -8.87
C THR A 75 9.57 -17.36 -8.81
N SER A 76 8.91 -17.96 -7.82
CA SER A 76 8.70 -19.41 -7.69
C SER A 76 7.30 -19.86 -8.16
N GLY A 77 6.54 -18.99 -8.84
CA GLY A 77 5.23 -19.29 -9.42
C GLY A 77 4.05 -19.15 -8.45
N ALA A 78 4.19 -18.41 -7.34
CA ALA A 78 3.07 -18.06 -6.49
C ALA A 78 2.15 -17.06 -7.20
N PRO A 79 0.82 -17.17 -7.06
CA PRO A 79 -0.08 -16.12 -7.51
C PRO A 79 0.14 -14.85 -6.67
N LEU A 80 0.26 -13.70 -7.35
CA LEU A 80 0.43 -12.40 -6.70
C LEU A 80 -0.91 -11.82 -6.27
N ALA A 81 -0.98 -11.31 -5.04
CA ALA A 81 -2.08 -10.50 -4.54
C ALA A 81 -1.58 -9.11 -4.14
N LEU A 82 -2.18 -8.06 -4.70
CA LEU A 82 -1.82 -6.67 -4.45
C LEU A 82 -2.90 -5.95 -3.65
N PHE A 83 -2.49 -5.19 -2.67
CA PHE A 83 -3.39 -4.38 -1.84
C PHE A 83 -2.93 -2.93 -1.78
N ASP A 84 -3.86 -2.00 -1.95
CA ASP A 84 -3.74 -0.69 -1.35
C ASP A 84 -3.87 -0.80 0.18
N TRP A 85 -3.53 0.27 0.92
CA TRP A 85 -3.54 0.21 2.37
C TRP A 85 -4.65 1.04 2.99
N ASP A 86 -4.62 2.35 2.77
CA ASP A 86 -5.49 3.33 3.43
C ASP A 86 -6.93 3.20 2.97
N ASN A 87 -7.86 2.99 3.90
CA ASN A 87 -9.27 2.66 3.64
C ASN A 87 -9.51 1.34 2.87
N THR A 88 -8.45 0.57 2.54
CA THR A 88 -8.52 -0.77 1.96
C THR A 88 -8.25 -1.85 3.01
N ILE A 89 -7.10 -1.84 3.68
CA ILE A 89 -6.78 -2.76 4.79
C ILE A 89 -7.24 -2.19 6.13
N VAL A 90 -7.16 -0.89 6.27
CA VAL A 90 -7.56 -0.14 7.46
C VAL A 90 -8.67 0.84 7.13
N LYS A 91 -9.43 1.24 8.14
CA LYS A 91 -10.25 2.46 8.11
C LYS A 91 -9.37 3.65 8.46
N ASN A 92 -9.52 4.74 7.72
CA ASN A 92 -8.74 5.97 7.76
C ASN A 92 -7.34 5.80 7.17
N ASP A 93 -6.48 6.80 7.36
CA ASP A 93 -5.23 6.97 6.62
C ASP A 93 -4.03 6.97 7.58
N ILE A 94 -3.04 6.12 7.29
CA ILE A 94 -1.82 5.97 8.11
C ILE A 94 -0.80 7.08 7.84
N GLY A 95 -0.81 7.64 6.62
CA GLY A 95 -0.03 8.80 6.25
C GLY A 95 -0.49 10.02 7.05
N ASP A 96 -1.80 10.26 7.09
CA ASP A 96 -2.44 11.30 7.92
C ASP A 96 -2.08 11.10 9.39
N ALA A 97 -2.29 9.89 9.93
CA ALA A 97 -1.99 9.57 11.33
C ALA A 97 -0.54 9.92 11.70
N THR A 98 0.42 9.57 10.82
CA THR A 98 1.84 9.81 11.06
C THR A 98 2.19 11.28 10.87
N PHE A 99 1.71 11.94 9.80
CA PHE A 99 1.99 13.35 9.55
C PHE A 99 1.44 14.24 10.67
N PHE A 100 0.20 14.02 11.10
CA PHE A 100 -0.40 14.78 12.20
C PHE A 100 0.30 14.52 13.52
N TRP A 101 0.74 13.30 13.78
CA TRP A 101 1.57 13.00 14.96
C TRP A 101 2.89 13.76 14.91
N MET A 102 3.57 13.78 13.75
CA MET A 102 4.83 14.52 13.59
C MET A 102 4.65 16.03 13.79
N VAL A 103 3.57 16.62 13.25
CA VAL A 103 3.24 18.03 13.47
C VAL A 103 3.01 18.33 14.95
N ARG A 104 2.17 17.55 15.63
CA ARG A 104 1.85 17.74 17.06
C ARG A 104 3.03 17.57 18.00
N ASN A 105 4.04 16.83 17.59
CA ASN A 105 5.21 16.53 18.42
C ASN A 105 6.49 17.25 17.97
N GLY A 106 6.38 18.26 17.09
CA GLY A 106 7.54 19.02 16.61
C GLY A 106 8.57 18.14 15.89
N LYS A 107 8.13 17.15 15.10
CA LYS A 107 8.99 16.19 14.40
C LYS A 107 9.14 16.45 12.91
N LEU A 108 8.69 17.58 12.41
CA LEU A 108 9.07 18.06 11.08
C LEU A 108 10.29 18.95 11.18
N ARG A 109 11.21 18.86 10.20
CA ARG A 109 12.40 19.72 10.15
C ARG A 109 12.20 20.86 9.17
N ALA A 110 12.68 22.04 9.54
CA ALA A 110 12.80 23.15 8.60
C ALA A 110 13.82 22.76 7.51
N PRO A 111 13.58 23.15 6.24
CA PRO A 111 14.57 22.96 5.18
C PRO A 111 15.94 23.55 5.57
N ALA A 112 17.04 22.88 5.17
CA ALA A 112 18.38 23.22 5.66
C ALA A 112 18.94 24.54 5.12
N ASP A 113 18.52 24.99 3.91
CA ASP A 113 19.15 26.07 3.20
C ASP A 113 18.46 27.42 3.46
N GLY A 114 19.25 28.46 3.82
CA GLY A 114 18.84 29.86 3.90
C GLY A 114 18.07 30.25 5.17
N PRO A 115 17.83 31.55 5.40
CA PRO A 115 17.04 32.05 6.54
C PRO A 115 15.59 31.57 6.46
N GLY A 116 15.10 30.89 7.49
CA GLY A 116 13.77 30.26 7.51
C GLY A 116 13.64 29.00 6.65
N GLY A 117 14.74 28.50 6.06
CA GLY A 117 14.79 27.34 5.17
C GLY A 117 14.41 27.63 3.72
N ASN A 118 14.89 26.78 2.81
CA ASN A 118 14.49 26.83 1.38
C ASN A 118 13.26 25.96 1.14
N TRP A 119 12.07 26.48 1.40
CA TRP A 119 10.83 25.74 1.20
C TRP A 119 10.61 25.30 -0.25
N ALA A 120 11.02 26.11 -1.24
CA ALA A 120 10.94 25.73 -2.65
C ALA A 120 11.75 24.47 -2.98
N GLY A 121 12.79 24.16 -2.21
CA GLY A 121 13.59 22.95 -2.35
C GLY A 121 12.94 21.69 -1.78
N THR A 122 11.83 21.81 -1.05
CA THR A 122 11.14 20.65 -0.47
C THR A 122 10.31 19.87 -1.46
N SER A 123 9.87 20.51 -2.56
CA SER A 123 9.21 19.83 -3.67
C SER A 123 9.35 20.65 -4.96
N PRO A 124 9.62 20.02 -6.11
CA PRO A 124 9.67 20.71 -7.40
C PRO A 124 8.29 21.25 -7.84
N TYR A 125 7.23 20.82 -7.20
CA TYR A 125 5.84 21.21 -7.50
C TYR A 125 5.32 22.31 -6.59
N LEU A 126 6.01 22.63 -5.48
CA LEU A 126 5.58 23.65 -4.55
C LEU A 126 5.61 25.02 -5.22
N THR A 127 4.47 25.74 -5.18
CA THR A 127 4.37 27.07 -5.79
C THR A 127 5.20 28.11 -5.02
N PRO A 128 5.66 29.17 -5.68
CA PRO A 128 6.33 30.29 -4.98
C PRO A 128 5.46 30.93 -3.88
N GLN A 129 4.14 30.95 -4.07
CA GLN A 129 3.18 31.45 -3.10
C GLN A 129 3.16 30.58 -1.84
N ALA A 130 3.11 29.24 -1.99
CA ALA A 130 3.15 28.32 -0.86
C ALA A 130 4.50 28.36 -0.14
N ALA A 131 5.61 28.38 -0.87
CA ALA A 131 6.95 28.52 -0.28
C ALA A 131 7.07 29.81 0.54
N SER A 132 6.53 30.92 0.02
CA SER A 132 6.49 32.21 0.73
C SER A 132 5.58 32.20 1.96
N ALA A 133 4.41 31.51 1.87
CA ALA A 133 3.49 31.34 2.99
C ALA A 133 4.14 30.54 4.14
N LEU A 134 4.77 29.41 3.81
CA LEU A 134 5.54 28.61 4.76
C LEU A 134 6.69 29.41 5.42
N SER A 135 7.45 30.17 4.61
CA SER A 135 8.53 31.00 5.15
C SER A 135 8.04 32.04 6.17
N ARG A 136 6.85 32.60 5.96
CA ARG A 136 6.25 33.54 6.91
C ARG A 136 5.68 32.84 8.13
N ALA A 137 4.89 31.79 7.91
CA ALA A 137 4.21 31.07 9.00
C ALA A 137 5.21 30.37 9.93
N CYS A 138 6.29 29.82 9.39
CA CYS A 138 7.33 29.10 10.13
C CYS A 138 8.62 29.93 10.35
N ALA A 139 8.51 31.26 10.43
CA ALA A 139 9.67 32.15 10.54
C ALA A 139 10.54 31.92 11.81
N ALA A 140 9.96 31.34 12.86
CA ALA A 140 10.69 30.97 14.08
C ALA A 140 11.54 29.70 13.94
N ALA A 141 11.31 28.91 12.86
CA ALA A 141 12.03 27.67 12.62
C ALA A 141 13.48 27.92 12.21
N LYS A 142 14.40 27.13 12.75
CA LYS A 142 15.84 27.22 12.42
C LYS A 142 16.14 26.20 11.30
N PRO A 143 16.87 26.59 10.23
CA PRO A 143 17.22 25.70 9.14
C PRO A 143 17.82 24.37 9.64
N GLY A 144 17.34 23.26 9.10
CA GLY A 144 17.79 21.92 9.43
C GLY A 144 17.40 21.40 10.82
N GLN A 145 16.70 22.19 11.64
CA GLN A 145 16.28 21.80 12.98
C GLN A 145 14.80 21.41 13.02
N PRO A 146 14.37 20.62 14.01
CA PRO A 146 12.96 20.39 14.28
C PRO A 146 12.22 21.72 14.47
N MET A 147 11.06 21.83 13.83
CA MET A 147 10.19 23.01 13.93
C MET A 147 9.31 22.94 15.18
N PRO A 148 9.05 24.06 15.84
CA PRO A 148 8.22 24.09 17.06
C PRO A 148 6.71 24.02 16.73
N THR A 149 6.30 23.10 15.86
CA THR A 149 4.91 22.96 15.38
C THR A 149 3.93 22.49 16.45
N ASP A 150 4.44 22.01 17.58
CA ASP A 150 3.70 21.69 18.79
C ASP A 150 3.22 22.95 19.55
N THR A 151 3.89 24.09 19.36
CA THR A 151 3.59 25.36 20.02
C THR A 151 3.33 26.51 19.04
N ASP A 152 3.92 26.48 17.85
CA ASP A 152 3.68 27.45 16.77
C ASP A 152 2.48 27.00 15.90
N THR A 153 1.29 27.43 16.33
CA THR A 153 0.04 27.08 15.66
C THR A 153 -0.03 27.59 14.21
N ALA A 154 0.55 28.76 13.92
CA ALA A 154 0.52 29.31 12.56
C ALA A 154 1.35 28.47 11.59
N CYS A 155 2.53 28.01 12.02
CA CYS A 155 3.37 27.10 11.24
C CYS A 155 2.67 25.73 11.04
N ALA A 156 2.09 25.18 12.13
CA ALA A 156 1.35 23.92 12.05
C ALA A 156 0.16 24.01 11.10
N ASP A 157 -0.63 25.08 11.15
CA ASP A 157 -1.80 25.28 10.29
C ASP A 157 -1.43 25.40 8.81
N GLU A 158 -0.35 26.12 8.49
CA GLU A 158 0.12 26.25 7.11
C GLU A 158 0.58 24.90 6.54
N LEU A 159 1.36 24.13 7.32
CA LEU A 159 1.82 22.78 6.93
C LEU A 159 0.64 21.84 6.72
N VAL A 160 -0.34 21.85 7.62
CA VAL A 160 -1.53 21.00 7.54
C VAL A 160 -2.40 21.39 6.35
N SER A 161 -2.63 22.68 6.11
CA SER A 161 -3.43 23.17 4.98
C SER A 161 -2.83 22.77 3.63
N ILE A 162 -1.52 22.92 3.48
CA ILE A 162 -0.80 22.50 2.26
C ILE A 162 -0.92 20.98 2.06
N TYR A 163 -0.79 20.19 3.10
CA TYR A 163 -0.89 18.74 3.03
C TYR A 163 -2.32 18.27 2.73
N THR A 164 -3.31 18.75 3.49
CA THR A 164 -4.68 18.20 3.43
C THR A 164 -5.52 18.79 2.30
N ASP A 165 -5.32 20.08 1.98
CA ASP A 165 -6.16 20.83 1.07
C ASP A 165 -5.46 21.23 -0.24
N ALA A 166 -4.15 20.90 -0.36
CA ALA A 166 -3.26 21.36 -1.42
C ALA A 166 -3.32 22.90 -1.63
N LYS A 167 -3.52 23.64 -0.54
CA LYS A 167 -3.65 25.10 -0.51
C LYS A 167 -2.92 25.70 0.69
N THR A 168 -2.52 26.94 0.54
CA THR A 168 -2.10 27.75 1.68
C THR A 168 -3.30 28.07 2.58
N THR A 169 -3.05 28.50 3.81
CA THR A 169 -4.12 29.01 4.71
C THR A 169 -4.84 30.23 4.15
N ALA A 170 -4.24 30.95 3.20
CA ALA A 170 -4.88 32.03 2.44
C ALA A 170 -5.72 31.56 1.25
N GLY A 171 -5.76 30.23 0.98
CA GLY A 171 -6.54 29.63 -0.13
C GLY A 171 -5.83 29.55 -1.47
N GLU A 172 -4.56 29.97 -1.58
CA GLU A 172 -3.78 29.90 -2.81
C GLU A 172 -3.36 28.44 -3.10
N PRO A 173 -3.33 27.99 -4.38
CA PRO A 173 -2.86 26.65 -4.73
C PRO A 173 -1.43 26.41 -4.24
N ALA A 174 -1.21 25.30 -3.55
CA ALA A 174 0.12 24.96 -3.01
C ALA A 174 1.02 24.29 -4.04
N PHE A 175 0.47 23.61 -5.03
CA PHE A 175 1.22 22.83 -6.00
C PHE A 175 0.79 23.11 -7.44
N ALA A 176 1.74 22.98 -8.38
CA ALA A 176 1.50 23.15 -9.82
C ALA A 176 2.52 22.36 -10.67
N GLY A 177 2.21 22.13 -11.95
CA GLY A 177 3.16 21.62 -12.94
C GLY A 177 3.42 20.10 -12.86
N PHE A 178 2.50 19.30 -12.34
CA PHE A 178 2.62 17.86 -12.19
C PHE A 178 1.68 17.09 -13.15
N ASN A 179 2.00 15.83 -13.38
CA ASN A 179 1.12 14.91 -14.09
C ASN A 179 0.16 14.24 -13.07
N ALA A 180 -1.12 14.57 -13.14
CA ALA A 180 -2.14 14.12 -12.19
C ALA A 180 -2.44 12.60 -12.26
N ARG A 181 -1.87 11.86 -13.24
CA ARG A 181 -1.95 10.39 -13.29
C ARG A 181 -0.76 9.70 -12.58
N ARG A 182 0.32 10.44 -12.27
CA ARG A 182 1.57 9.90 -11.75
C ARG A 182 1.99 10.55 -10.44
N MET A 183 1.33 11.63 -10.08
CA MET A 183 1.71 12.47 -8.94
C MET A 183 0.49 13.05 -8.25
N GLU A 184 0.40 12.80 -6.94
CA GLU A 184 -0.34 13.64 -6.00
C GLU A 184 0.72 14.39 -5.17
N PRO A 185 0.93 15.67 -5.46
CA PRO A 185 2.07 16.37 -4.89
C PRO A 185 1.98 16.57 -3.38
N ALA A 186 0.78 16.58 -2.79
CA ALA A 186 0.61 16.65 -1.34
C ALA A 186 1.09 15.37 -0.65
N TYR A 187 0.80 14.19 -1.23
CA TYR A 187 1.29 12.90 -0.71
C TYR A 187 2.80 12.77 -0.88
N ALA A 188 3.32 13.17 -2.04
CA ALA A 188 4.76 13.23 -2.27
C ALA A 188 5.44 14.13 -1.23
N TRP A 189 4.86 15.32 -1.00
CA TRP A 189 5.40 16.30 -0.07
C TRP A 189 5.39 15.81 1.38
N ALA A 190 4.38 15.08 1.83
CA ALA A 190 4.37 14.46 3.14
C ALA A 190 5.55 13.50 3.36
N ALA A 191 5.93 12.72 2.34
CA ALA A 191 7.13 11.89 2.38
C ALA A 191 8.42 12.74 2.35
N GLN A 192 8.46 13.78 1.50
CA GLN A 192 9.59 14.71 1.40
C GLN A 192 9.82 15.51 2.70
N MET A 193 8.78 15.79 3.47
CA MET A 193 8.87 16.45 4.78
C MET A 193 9.48 15.57 5.87
N GLN A 194 9.75 14.30 5.61
CA GLN A 194 10.56 13.43 6.47
C GLN A 194 12.07 13.65 6.29
N ALA A 195 12.48 14.48 5.33
CA ALA A 195 13.88 14.78 5.05
C ALA A 195 14.63 15.30 6.29
N GLY A 196 15.91 14.90 6.37
CA GLY A 196 16.79 15.26 7.50
C GLY A 196 16.65 14.34 8.71
N TRP A 197 15.71 13.40 8.73
CA TRP A 197 15.63 12.32 9.69
C TRP A 197 16.25 11.04 9.15
N ARG A 198 16.75 10.18 10.01
CA ARG A 198 17.07 8.80 9.64
C ARG A 198 15.78 8.04 9.40
N GLU A 199 15.81 7.06 8.50
CA GLU A 199 14.64 6.19 8.28
C GLU A 199 14.18 5.53 9.58
N SER A 200 15.12 5.10 10.45
CA SER A 200 14.81 4.53 11.76
C SER A 200 14.06 5.48 12.71
N ASP A 201 14.33 6.79 12.62
CA ASP A 201 13.61 7.79 13.42
C ASP A 201 12.16 7.90 12.94
N VAL A 202 11.96 7.94 11.61
CA VAL A 202 10.62 7.97 10.99
C VAL A 202 9.82 6.72 11.31
N ILE A 203 10.45 5.53 11.28
CA ILE A 203 9.85 4.28 11.75
C ILE A 203 9.38 4.42 13.21
N GLY A 204 10.19 4.99 14.09
CA GLY A 204 9.82 5.24 15.50
C GLY A 204 8.63 6.20 15.63
N PHE A 205 8.55 7.24 14.80
CA PHE A 205 7.41 8.16 14.75
C PHE A 205 6.14 7.46 14.26
N ALA A 206 6.24 6.67 13.20
CA ALA A 206 5.12 5.88 12.67
C ALA A 206 4.62 4.84 13.67
N GLN A 207 5.51 4.18 14.42
CA GLN A 207 5.14 3.25 15.51
C GLN A 207 4.38 3.98 16.62
N SER A 208 4.82 5.18 17.01
CA SER A 208 4.16 6.00 18.00
C SER A 208 2.77 6.46 17.54
N ALA A 209 2.67 6.93 16.29
CA ALA A 209 1.43 7.31 15.66
C ALA A 209 0.46 6.12 15.55
N ARG A 210 0.96 4.94 15.13
CA ARG A 210 0.17 3.69 15.06
C ARG A 210 -0.42 3.35 16.41
N LYS A 211 0.42 3.33 17.46
CA LYS A 211 -0.04 3.01 18.80
C LYS A 211 -1.15 3.96 19.26
N GLU A 212 -0.94 5.26 19.11
CA GLU A 212 -1.91 6.28 19.52
C GLU A 212 -3.25 6.12 18.77
N ASN A 213 -3.20 5.94 17.46
CA ASN A 213 -4.40 5.85 16.64
C ASN A 213 -5.15 4.52 16.80
N LEU A 214 -4.45 3.41 17.10
CA LEU A 214 -5.09 2.13 17.41
C LEU A 214 -5.71 2.10 18.80
N ASP A 215 -5.10 2.77 19.78
CA ASP A 215 -5.62 2.86 21.15
C ASP A 215 -6.82 3.83 21.27
N ALA A 216 -6.93 4.82 20.39
CA ALA A 216 -8.02 5.78 20.39
C ALA A 216 -9.37 5.12 20.04
N ALA A 217 -10.48 5.57 20.61
CA ALA A 217 -11.81 5.11 20.23
C ALA A 217 -12.16 5.51 18.79
N GLU A 218 -13.03 4.75 18.13
CA GLU A 218 -13.60 5.15 16.84
C GLU A 218 -14.33 6.49 16.96
N GLY A 219 -14.15 7.37 15.97
CA GLY A 219 -14.69 8.74 15.98
C GLY A 219 -13.84 9.74 16.77
N THR A 220 -12.72 9.33 17.37
CA THR A 220 -11.81 10.27 18.07
C THR A 220 -11.25 11.30 17.10
N GLU A 221 -11.30 12.56 17.52
CA GLU A 221 -10.61 13.66 16.86
C GLU A 221 -9.40 14.10 17.67
N GLN A 222 -8.35 14.55 16.98
CA GLN A 222 -7.14 15.10 17.56
C GLN A 222 -6.94 16.55 17.12
N LYS A 223 -6.45 17.39 18.03
CA LYS A 223 -6.11 18.77 17.69
C LYS A 223 -4.74 18.80 16.99
N VAL A 224 -4.69 19.39 15.78
CA VAL A 224 -3.42 19.60 15.02
C VAL A 224 -3.41 21.06 14.56
N GLY A 225 -2.47 21.84 15.05
CA GLY A 225 -2.54 23.28 14.92
C GLY A 225 -3.79 23.86 15.61
N SER A 226 -4.58 24.65 14.90
CA SER A 226 -5.89 25.16 15.36
C SER A 226 -7.05 24.23 15.05
N GLY A 227 -6.90 23.29 14.10
CA GLY A 227 -7.95 22.43 13.58
C GLY A 227 -8.10 21.10 14.30
N MET A 228 -9.26 20.46 14.11
CA MET A 228 -9.50 19.07 14.53
C MET A 228 -9.31 18.15 13.34
N ARG A 229 -8.68 17.00 13.56
CA ARG A 229 -8.39 15.99 12.55
C ARG A 229 -8.71 14.59 13.09
N THR A 230 -8.97 13.64 12.20
CA THR A 230 -9.15 12.24 12.57
C THR A 230 -7.96 11.74 13.40
N GLY A 231 -8.25 11.13 14.55
CA GLY A 231 -7.25 10.65 15.50
C GLY A 231 -7.36 9.16 15.80
N TRP A 232 -7.86 8.36 14.87
CA TRP A 232 -8.02 6.92 15.04
C TRP A 232 -7.87 6.17 13.71
N VAL A 233 -7.40 4.93 13.78
CA VAL A 233 -7.31 3.98 12.67
C VAL A 233 -7.76 2.61 13.17
N ARG A 234 -8.39 1.81 12.32
CA ARG A 234 -8.78 0.41 12.62
C ARG A 234 -8.47 -0.50 11.44
N TYR A 235 -7.85 -1.63 11.72
CA TYR A 235 -7.82 -2.72 10.75
C TYR A 235 -9.23 -3.26 10.52
N TYR A 236 -9.60 -3.49 9.29
CA TYR A 236 -10.80 -4.25 8.97
C TYR A 236 -10.56 -5.73 9.27
N PRO A 237 -11.34 -6.35 10.20
CA PRO A 237 -11.16 -7.77 10.48
C PRO A 237 -11.30 -8.66 9.26
N GLN A 238 -12.16 -8.28 8.30
CA GLN A 238 -12.39 -8.98 7.05
C GLN A 238 -11.15 -8.97 6.15
N MET A 239 -10.45 -7.84 6.08
CA MET A 239 -9.25 -7.70 5.28
C MET A 239 -8.06 -8.40 5.93
N ARG A 240 -7.97 -8.40 7.27
CA ARG A 240 -6.98 -9.23 7.99
C ARG A 240 -7.18 -10.71 7.67
N ASP A 241 -8.41 -11.21 7.79
CA ASP A 241 -8.74 -12.60 7.46
C ASP A 241 -8.42 -12.94 6.00
N LEU A 242 -8.69 -12.01 5.06
CA LEU A 242 -8.36 -12.18 3.65
C LEU A 242 -6.84 -12.29 3.43
N VAL A 243 -6.04 -11.39 4.00
CA VAL A 243 -4.57 -11.42 3.91
C VAL A 243 -4.02 -12.71 4.49
N GLU A 244 -4.45 -13.09 5.69
CA GLU A 244 -4.05 -14.34 6.34
C GLU A 244 -4.45 -15.58 5.52
N THR A 245 -5.64 -15.55 4.91
CA THR A 245 -6.14 -16.64 4.07
C THR A 245 -5.36 -16.76 2.75
N LEU A 246 -5.00 -15.63 2.13
CA LEU A 246 -4.12 -15.61 0.96
C LEU A 246 -2.74 -16.18 1.28
N HIS A 247 -2.12 -15.76 2.39
CA HIS A 247 -0.84 -16.33 2.84
C HIS A 247 -0.93 -17.85 3.07
N ALA A 248 -1.97 -18.32 3.78
CA ALA A 248 -2.19 -19.74 4.04
C ALA A 248 -2.41 -20.56 2.77
N ASN A 249 -2.88 -19.92 1.69
CA ASN A 249 -3.07 -20.52 0.38
C ASN A 249 -1.89 -20.30 -0.58
N GLY A 250 -0.75 -19.77 -0.08
CA GLY A 250 0.50 -19.66 -0.84
C GLY A 250 0.56 -18.52 -1.85
N PHE A 251 -0.26 -17.48 -1.67
CA PHE A 251 -0.14 -16.24 -2.45
C PHE A 251 1.06 -15.40 -1.97
N ASP A 252 1.72 -14.73 -2.90
CA ASP A 252 2.64 -13.63 -2.63
C ASP A 252 1.80 -12.36 -2.41
N VAL A 253 1.68 -11.92 -1.15
CA VAL A 253 0.89 -10.75 -0.79
C VAL A 253 1.80 -9.54 -0.68
N ARG A 254 1.46 -8.47 -1.42
CA ARG A 254 2.22 -7.21 -1.43
C ARG A 254 1.31 -6.00 -1.29
N ILE A 255 1.88 -4.97 -0.69
CA ILE A 255 1.23 -3.66 -0.50
C ILE A 255 1.76 -2.66 -1.53
N ILE A 256 0.86 -1.85 -2.06
CA ILE A 256 1.17 -0.71 -2.93
C ILE A 256 0.39 0.52 -2.44
N SER A 257 1.01 1.30 -1.55
CA SER A 257 0.39 2.43 -0.85
C SER A 257 0.87 3.78 -1.38
N ALA A 258 0.00 4.79 -1.35
CA ALA A 258 0.38 6.18 -1.62
C ALA A 258 0.93 6.91 -0.38
N SER A 259 1.02 6.25 0.77
CA SER A 259 1.71 6.72 1.96
C SER A 259 3.24 6.55 1.85
N ALA A 260 4.01 7.32 2.62
CA ALA A 260 5.46 7.17 2.69
C ALA A 260 5.84 5.72 3.06
N GLU A 261 6.79 5.15 2.34
CA GLU A 261 7.12 3.72 2.46
C GLU A 261 7.56 3.29 3.86
N PRO A 262 8.40 4.03 4.60
CA PRO A 262 8.74 3.67 5.98
C PRO A 262 7.49 3.60 6.90
N VAL A 263 6.50 4.45 6.66
CA VAL A 263 5.22 4.45 7.38
C VAL A 263 4.42 3.20 7.03
N ALA A 264 4.23 2.92 5.74
CA ALA A 264 3.48 1.76 5.29
C ALA A 264 4.07 0.44 5.81
N ARG A 265 5.41 0.32 5.84
CA ARG A 265 6.13 -0.85 6.39
C ARG A 265 5.79 -1.12 7.85
N VAL A 266 5.73 -0.08 8.69
CA VAL A 266 5.40 -0.19 10.12
C VAL A 266 4.00 -0.80 10.32
N TRP A 267 3.02 -0.40 9.52
CA TRP A 267 1.67 -0.91 9.64
C TRP A 267 1.51 -2.30 9.02
N ALA A 268 2.19 -2.58 7.91
CA ALA A 268 2.14 -3.88 7.23
C ALA A 268 2.73 -5.03 8.06
N GLU A 269 3.73 -4.74 8.90
CA GLU A 269 4.35 -5.68 9.83
C GLU A 269 3.31 -6.39 10.74
N GLU A 270 2.27 -5.69 11.17
CA GLU A 270 1.17 -6.22 11.99
C GLU A 270 0.42 -7.39 11.32
N LEU A 271 0.42 -7.44 9.99
CA LEU A 271 -0.18 -8.52 9.19
C LEU A 271 0.86 -9.56 8.74
N GLY A 272 2.08 -9.51 9.25
CA GLY A 272 3.16 -10.41 8.87
C GLY A 272 3.66 -10.21 7.43
N ILE A 273 3.42 -9.03 6.83
CA ILE A 273 3.89 -8.69 5.49
C ILE A 273 5.34 -8.19 5.59
N PRO A 274 6.31 -8.83 4.91
CA PRO A 274 7.71 -8.43 4.96
C PRO A 274 7.93 -7.02 4.38
N ALA A 275 8.93 -6.30 4.89
CA ALA A 275 9.22 -4.93 4.47
C ALA A 275 9.52 -4.79 2.97
N ASP A 276 10.12 -5.80 2.35
CA ASP A 276 10.41 -5.86 0.90
C ASP A 276 9.18 -6.21 0.04
N HIS A 277 8.04 -6.51 0.68
CA HIS A 277 6.74 -6.66 0.03
C HIS A 277 5.87 -5.38 0.14
N VAL A 278 6.42 -4.29 0.65
CA VAL A 278 5.72 -3.02 0.81
C VAL A 278 6.32 -1.97 -0.10
N MET A 279 5.53 -1.49 -1.03
CA MET A 279 5.85 -0.41 -1.95
C MET A 279 5.07 0.85 -1.54
N GLY A 280 5.78 1.93 -1.26
CA GLY A 280 5.22 3.22 -0.88
C GLY A 280 5.84 4.39 -1.63
N VAL A 281 5.50 5.60 -1.23
CA VAL A 281 6.20 6.79 -1.69
C VAL A 281 7.60 6.80 -1.09
N ARG A 282 8.60 6.77 -1.95
CA ARG A 282 10.01 6.60 -1.56
C ARG A 282 10.81 7.85 -1.86
N THR A 283 11.63 8.28 -0.91
CA THR A 283 12.65 9.31 -1.10
C THR A 283 14.04 8.70 -1.11
N GLU A 284 14.99 9.39 -1.76
CA GLU A 284 16.40 8.99 -1.76
C GLU A 284 17.01 9.20 -0.37
N HIS A 285 18.09 8.47 -0.12
CA HIS A 285 18.89 8.59 1.09
C HIS A 285 20.24 9.27 0.82
N ASP A 286 20.74 9.97 1.82
CA ASP A 286 22.14 10.36 1.96
C ASP A 286 22.71 9.64 3.18
N GLY A 287 23.41 8.54 2.96
CA GLY A 287 23.72 7.57 4.01
C GLY A 287 22.44 6.91 4.55
N ASP A 288 22.16 7.11 5.84
CA ASP A 288 20.94 6.64 6.52
C ASP A 288 19.86 7.73 6.69
N VAL A 289 20.10 8.93 6.15
CA VAL A 289 19.22 10.09 6.27
C VAL A 289 18.37 10.25 5.04
N LEU A 290 17.07 10.42 5.23
CA LEU A 290 16.10 10.69 4.16
C LEU A 290 16.33 12.08 3.55
N THR A 291 16.17 12.18 2.24
CA THR A 291 16.24 13.44 1.50
C THR A 291 14.84 13.85 0.99
N ALA A 292 14.71 15.07 0.48
CA ALA A 292 13.48 15.51 -0.19
C ALA A 292 13.39 15.05 -1.67
N ARG A 293 14.37 14.29 -2.17
CA ARG A 293 14.34 13.79 -3.54
C ARG A 293 13.55 12.49 -3.63
N LEU A 294 12.54 12.48 -4.49
CA LEU A 294 11.73 11.28 -4.75
C LEU A 294 12.53 10.27 -5.58
N VAL A 295 12.37 9.00 -5.28
CA VAL A 295 12.87 7.90 -6.13
C VAL A 295 11.95 7.80 -7.35
N PRO A 296 12.47 7.98 -8.57
CA PRO A 296 11.66 7.92 -9.80
C PRO A 296 11.13 6.51 -10.06
N CYS A 297 10.11 6.41 -10.92
CA CYS A 297 9.65 5.16 -11.50
C CYS A 297 9.55 5.31 -13.00
N GLY A 298 9.95 4.30 -13.77
CA GLY A 298 9.92 4.36 -15.23
C GLY A 298 10.84 5.42 -15.84
N GLY A 299 11.78 5.96 -15.04
CA GLY A 299 12.64 7.08 -15.42
C GLY A 299 11.97 8.45 -15.27
N GLU A 300 10.80 8.54 -14.67
CA GLU A 300 10.04 9.78 -14.48
C GLU A 300 9.74 10.04 -12.99
N ALA A 301 9.45 11.31 -12.69
CA ALA A 301 8.95 11.68 -11.36
C ALA A 301 7.51 11.15 -11.18
N ALA A 302 7.41 9.95 -10.65
CA ALA A 302 6.15 9.28 -10.35
C ALA A 302 6.21 8.65 -8.96
N ILE A 303 5.14 8.82 -8.18
CA ILE A 303 4.95 8.16 -6.91
C ILE A 303 3.95 7.00 -7.06
N THR A 304 3.72 6.23 -6.02
CA THR A 304 2.73 5.15 -5.96
C THR A 304 1.29 5.67 -5.99
N TYR A 305 0.93 6.31 -7.11
CA TYR A 305 -0.34 6.99 -7.36
C TYR A 305 -0.80 6.73 -8.80
N ILE A 306 -1.99 6.20 -9.00
CA ILE A 306 -2.60 5.76 -10.27
C ILE A 306 -1.60 4.98 -11.16
N GLU A 307 -1.05 5.60 -12.23
CA GLU A 307 -0.09 4.96 -13.14
C GLU A 307 1.22 4.62 -12.43
N GLY A 308 1.62 5.39 -11.43
CA GLY A 308 2.81 5.11 -10.65
C GLY A 308 2.70 3.86 -9.77
N LYS A 309 1.48 3.47 -9.32
CA LYS A 309 1.28 2.17 -8.66
C LYS A 309 1.60 1.03 -9.63
N ARG A 310 1.06 1.05 -10.84
CA ARG A 310 1.41 0.07 -11.89
C ARG A 310 2.91 0.06 -12.18
N CYS A 311 3.49 1.24 -12.38
CA CYS A 311 4.92 1.38 -12.66
C CYS A 311 5.75 0.69 -11.57
N ARG A 312 5.50 0.97 -10.30
CA ARG A 312 6.28 0.41 -9.19
C ARG A 312 6.14 -1.12 -9.09
N VAL A 313 4.94 -1.65 -9.29
CA VAL A 313 4.73 -3.10 -9.36
C VAL A 313 5.50 -3.71 -10.53
N ASN A 314 5.45 -3.09 -11.70
CA ASN A 314 6.15 -3.60 -12.88
C ASN A 314 7.67 -3.59 -12.70
N GLU A 315 8.23 -2.54 -12.09
CA GLU A 315 9.68 -2.49 -11.82
C GLU A 315 10.11 -3.49 -10.76
N GLU A 316 9.47 -3.49 -9.60
CA GLU A 316 9.98 -4.23 -8.42
C GLU A 316 9.56 -5.69 -8.39
N VAL A 317 8.41 -6.03 -8.96
CA VAL A 317 7.92 -7.41 -8.96
C VAL A 317 8.27 -8.14 -10.25
N PHE A 318 8.16 -7.45 -11.39
CA PHE A 318 8.30 -8.08 -12.71
C PHE A 318 9.57 -7.68 -13.46
N GLY A 319 10.39 -6.78 -12.92
CA GLY A 319 11.66 -6.34 -13.51
C GLY A 319 11.51 -5.61 -14.85
N VAL A 320 10.36 -4.95 -15.05
CA VAL A 320 10.10 -4.12 -16.24
C VAL A 320 10.56 -2.71 -15.95
N SER A 321 11.50 -2.15 -16.70
CA SER A 321 12.09 -0.83 -16.46
C SER A 321 11.78 0.17 -17.56
N GLY A 322 12.01 1.46 -17.28
CA GLY A 322 11.78 2.57 -18.20
C GLY A 322 10.29 2.80 -18.50
N PRO A 323 9.94 3.50 -19.59
CA PRO A 323 8.56 3.88 -19.89
C PRO A 323 7.58 2.70 -19.97
N ALA A 324 8.05 1.50 -20.36
CA ALA A 324 7.23 0.29 -20.41
C ALA A 324 6.70 -0.16 -19.03
N ALA A 325 7.27 0.35 -17.93
CA ALA A 325 6.78 0.10 -16.60
C ALA A 325 5.39 0.72 -16.35
N PHE A 326 4.98 1.75 -17.10
CA PHE A 326 3.65 2.34 -17.03
C PHE A 326 2.60 1.58 -17.82
N ASP A 327 3.00 0.65 -18.69
CA ASP A 327 2.08 -0.11 -19.53
C ASP A 327 1.54 -1.34 -18.80
N GLN A 328 0.30 -1.74 -19.15
CA GLN A 328 -0.22 -3.03 -18.73
C GLN A 328 0.63 -4.15 -19.33
N GLN A 329 1.13 -5.04 -18.49
CA GLN A 329 1.98 -6.14 -18.91
C GLN A 329 1.15 -7.35 -19.41
N PRO A 330 1.76 -8.28 -20.16
CA PRO A 330 1.14 -9.58 -20.47
C PRO A 330 0.71 -10.33 -19.21
N GLU A 331 -0.32 -11.16 -19.33
CA GLU A 331 -0.97 -11.84 -18.20
C GLU A 331 -0.01 -12.53 -17.20
N PRO A 332 1.06 -13.21 -17.62
CA PRO A 332 2.00 -13.83 -16.68
C PRO A 332 2.75 -12.83 -15.77
N LYS A 333 2.77 -11.54 -16.16
CA LYS A 333 3.36 -10.44 -15.40
C LYS A 333 2.26 -9.52 -14.81
N ARG A 334 1.20 -10.12 -14.29
CA ARG A 334 0.12 -9.38 -13.62
C ARG A 334 -0.32 -10.11 -12.36
N ALA A 335 -0.88 -9.38 -11.40
CA ALA A 335 -1.45 -9.96 -10.20
C ALA A 335 -2.64 -10.87 -10.52
N ALA A 336 -2.83 -11.93 -9.74
CA ALA A 336 -4.04 -12.73 -9.79
C ALA A 336 -5.21 -12.02 -9.07
N PHE A 337 -4.92 -11.34 -7.98
CA PHE A 337 -5.88 -10.64 -7.15
C PHE A 337 -5.39 -9.22 -6.85
N ALA A 338 -6.31 -8.27 -6.78
CA ALA A 338 -6.01 -6.93 -6.30
C ALA A 338 -7.18 -6.35 -5.51
N ALA A 339 -6.88 -5.52 -4.49
CA ALA A 339 -7.87 -4.83 -3.68
C ALA A 339 -7.49 -3.35 -3.48
N GLY A 340 -8.49 -2.45 -3.52
CA GLY A 340 -8.32 -1.01 -3.37
C GLY A 340 -9.65 -0.30 -3.09
N ASP A 341 -9.59 1.02 -2.84
CA ASP A 341 -10.76 1.81 -2.45
C ASP A 341 -10.92 3.13 -3.23
N SER A 342 -9.89 3.52 -3.99
CA SER A 342 -9.83 4.87 -4.55
C SER A 342 -9.37 4.93 -6.01
N ASP A 343 -9.53 6.11 -6.63
CA ASP A 343 -9.08 6.35 -8.01
C ASP A 343 -7.57 6.10 -8.17
N THR A 344 -6.79 6.16 -7.07
CA THR A 344 -5.35 5.88 -7.07
C THR A 344 -5.03 4.43 -7.45
N ASP A 345 -6.00 3.53 -7.36
CA ASP A 345 -5.85 2.09 -7.47
C ASP A 345 -6.26 1.53 -8.82
N VAL A 346 -6.94 2.34 -9.62
CA VAL A 346 -7.64 1.91 -10.84
C VAL A 346 -6.74 1.12 -11.79
N THR A 347 -5.45 1.47 -11.89
CA THR A 347 -4.53 0.83 -12.84
C THR A 347 -4.15 -0.58 -12.42
N PHE A 348 -3.63 -0.77 -11.20
CA PHE A 348 -3.21 -2.10 -10.75
C PHE A 348 -4.41 -3.03 -10.48
N LEU A 349 -5.56 -2.47 -10.09
CA LEU A 349 -6.81 -3.23 -10.02
C LEU A 349 -7.22 -3.73 -11.41
N THR A 350 -7.22 -2.86 -12.42
CA THR A 350 -7.55 -3.23 -13.81
C THR A 350 -6.59 -4.30 -14.34
N ASP A 351 -5.34 -4.31 -13.89
CA ASP A 351 -4.35 -5.30 -14.29
C ASP A 351 -4.59 -6.69 -13.68
N ALA A 352 -5.28 -6.81 -12.56
CA ALA A 352 -5.52 -8.12 -11.94
C ALA A 352 -6.30 -9.06 -12.86
N THR A 353 -5.90 -10.35 -12.89
CA THR A 353 -6.38 -11.32 -13.88
C THR A 353 -7.57 -12.13 -13.40
N ALA A 354 -7.66 -12.48 -12.11
CA ALA A 354 -8.72 -13.31 -11.59
C ALA A 354 -9.84 -12.48 -10.93
N LEU A 355 -9.55 -11.72 -9.88
CA LEU A 355 -10.55 -10.90 -9.17
C LEU A 355 -9.98 -9.54 -8.76
N ARG A 356 -10.87 -8.54 -8.73
CA ARG A 356 -10.63 -7.16 -8.31
C ARG A 356 -11.63 -6.80 -7.22
N LEU A 357 -11.17 -6.55 -6.01
CA LEU A 357 -12.01 -6.16 -4.88
C LEU A 357 -11.95 -4.65 -4.68
N VAL A 358 -13.10 -4.01 -4.67
CA VAL A 358 -13.24 -2.57 -4.40
C VAL A 358 -14.03 -2.36 -3.12
N LEU A 359 -13.44 -1.66 -2.14
CA LEU A 359 -14.18 -1.11 -1.01
C LEU A 359 -14.77 0.24 -1.45
N ASN A 360 -16.11 0.31 -1.52
CA ASN A 360 -16.79 1.48 -2.06
C ASN A 360 -16.66 2.70 -1.16
N ARG A 361 -15.74 3.61 -1.52
CA ARG A 361 -15.52 4.91 -0.88
C ARG A 361 -16.04 6.07 -1.73
N ASN A 362 -16.92 5.82 -2.68
CA ASN A 362 -17.51 6.82 -3.58
C ASN A 362 -16.48 7.56 -4.48
N LYS A 363 -15.39 6.90 -4.87
CA LYS A 363 -14.38 7.45 -5.78
C LYS A 363 -14.79 7.23 -7.23
N THR A 364 -14.86 8.31 -7.99
CA THR A 364 -15.61 8.33 -9.26
C THR A 364 -14.99 7.41 -10.32
N GLU A 365 -13.70 7.53 -10.62
CA GLU A 365 -13.04 6.75 -11.68
C GLU A 365 -13.07 5.24 -11.35
N LEU A 366 -12.74 4.90 -10.09
CA LEU A 366 -12.76 3.52 -9.64
C LEU A 366 -14.16 2.93 -9.67
N MET A 367 -15.17 3.65 -9.16
CA MET A 367 -16.54 3.14 -9.13
C MET A 367 -17.16 3.05 -10.52
N CYS A 368 -16.85 3.98 -11.43
CA CYS A 368 -17.24 3.89 -12.83
C CYS A 368 -16.69 2.61 -13.49
N THR A 369 -15.41 2.32 -13.25
CA THR A 369 -14.74 1.12 -13.77
C THR A 369 -15.31 -0.15 -13.16
N ALA A 370 -15.48 -0.18 -11.84
CA ALA A 370 -15.96 -1.37 -11.13
C ALA A 370 -17.43 -1.71 -11.46
N TYR A 371 -18.29 -0.71 -11.57
CA TYR A 371 -19.71 -0.93 -11.91
C TYR A 371 -19.95 -1.22 -13.39
N ASP A 372 -19.09 -0.75 -14.29
CA ASP A 372 -19.09 -1.19 -15.69
C ASP A 372 -18.77 -2.69 -15.81
N ASN A 373 -17.94 -3.18 -14.90
CA ASN A 373 -17.63 -4.59 -14.67
C ASN A 373 -17.36 -5.38 -15.97
N ALA A 374 -16.62 -4.78 -16.88
CA ALA A 374 -16.20 -5.45 -18.10
C ALA A 374 -15.43 -6.75 -17.74
N GLY A 375 -15.94 -7.88 -18.19
CA GLY A 375 -15.36 -9.21 -17.90
C GLY A 375 -15.85 -9.87 -16.61
N GLY A 376 -16.73 -9.25 -15.81
CA GLY A 376 -17.39 -9.88 -14.66
C GLY A 376 -16.51 -10.17 -13.43
N ASN A 377 -15.30 -9.61 -13.36
CA ASN A 377 -14.28 -9.93 -12.34
C ASN A 377 -14.15 -8.88 -11.23
N TRP A 378 -14.98 -7.85 -11.23
CA TRP A 378 -15.02 -6.83 -10.21
C TRP A 378 -15.98 -7.23 -9.09
N LEU A 379 -15.49 -7.13 -7.86
CA LEU A 379 -16.25 -7.30 -6.64
C LEU A 379 -16.34 -5.94 -5.97
N VAL A 380 -17.55 -5.44 -5.73
CA VAL A 380 -17.76 -4.23 -4.96
C VAL A 380 -18.28 -4.59 -3.58
N ASN A 381 -17.68 -4.06 -2.54
CA ASN A 381 -18.08 -4.22 -1.15
C ASN A 381 -18.27 -2.84 -0.51
N PRO A 382 -19.27 -2.60 0.35
CA PRO A 382 -19.29 -1.39 1.15
C PRO A 382 -18.03 -1.30 2.00
N MET A 383 -17.64 -0.11 2.43
CA MET A 383 -16.66 -0.01 3.51
C MET A 383 -17.21 -0.74 4.75
N PHE A 384 -16.35 -1.50 5.43
CA PHE A 384 -16.78 -2.29 6.61
C PHE A 384 -17.07 -1.42 7.84
N ILE A 385 -16.51 -0.20 7.88
CA ILE A 385 -16.77 0.81 8.91
C ILE A 385 -17.22 2.08 8.20
N ASP A 386 -18.30 2.70 8.67
CA ASP A 386 -18.90 3.93 8.10
C ASP A 386 -19.13 3.88 6.59
N PRO A 387 -19.86 2.89 6.06
CA PRO A 387 -20.22 2.88 4.65
C PRO A 387 -21.08 4.12 4.32
N LYS A 388 -20.86 4.68 3.15
CA LYS A 388 -21.57 5.90 2.72
C LYS A 388 -22.14 5.71 1.33
N LYS A 389 -23.44 5.93 1.18
CA LYS A 389 -24.10 5.99 -0.11
C LYS A 389 -23.66 7.23 -0.88
N GLN A 390 -23.44 7.07 -2.19
CA GLN A 390 -23.26 8.22 -3.09
C GLN A 390 -24.55 9.04 -3.22
N GLY A 391 -24.41 10.36 -3.22
CA GLY A 391 -25.55 11.28 -3.28
C GLY A 391 -26.30 11.32 -4.62
N GLY A 392 -25.77 10.70 -5.66
CA GLY A 392 -26.33 10.61 -7.01
C GLY A 392 -25.55 9.66 -7.89
N PRO A 393 -25.81 9.58 -9.21
CA PRO A 393 -25.02 8.77 -10.12
C PRO A 393 -23.56 9.20 -10.15
N TYR A 394 -22.65 8.25 -10.32
CA TYR A 394 -21.25 8.56 -10.69
C TYR A 394 -21.26 9.09 -12.14
N ALA A 395 -20.70 10.28 -12.33
CA ALA A 395 -20.68 10.99 -13.60
C ALA A 395 -19.61 10.43 -14.56
N CYS A 396 -19.73 9.15 -14.90
CA CYS A 396 -18.73 8.41 -15.67
C CYS A 396 -18.59 8.93 -17.10
N ALA A 397 -19.70 9.30 -17.72
CA ALA A 397 -19.74 9.80 -19.09
C ALA A 397 -19.20 11.22 -19.27
N THR A 398 -18.89 11.94 -18.17
CA THR A 398 -18.43 13.33 -18.25
C THR A 398 -17.20 13.62 -17.38
N LYS A 399 -17.05 12.93 -16.24
CA LYS A 399 -16.03 13.20 -15.21
C LYS A 399 -15.42 11.91 -14.65
N GLY A 400 -15.57 10.81 -15.37
CA GLY A 400 -15.15 9.47 -14.93
C GLY A 400 -13.65 9.21 -15.03
N TYR A 401 -12.87 10.11 -15.62
CA TYR A 401 -11.44 9.97 -15.82
C TYR A 401 -10.72 11.26 -15.46
N ILE A 402 -9.51 11.16 -14.90
CA ILE A 402 -8.63 12.31 -14.64
C ILE A 402 -7.51 12.28 -15.68
N GLU A 403 -7.41 13.31 -16.51
CA GLU A 403 -6.32 13.46 -17.48
C GLU A 403 -4.99 13.82 -16.78
N PRO A 404 -3.84 13.64 -17.45
CA PRO A 404 -2.53 14.07 -16.93
C PRO A 404 -2.48 15.56 -16.52
N SER A 405 -3.28 16.40 -17.15
CA SER A 405 -3.45 17.82 -16.81
C SER A 405 -4.26 18.08 -15.54
N GLY A 406 -4.88 17.04 -14.95
CA GLY A 406 -5.82 17.15 -13.84
C GLY A 406 -7.26 17.48 -14.26
N VAL A 407 -7.54 17.65 -15.54
CA VAL A 407 -8.88 17.89 -16.06
C VAL A 407 -9.68 16.59 -16.03
N LYS A 408 -10.96 16.69 -15.61
CA LYS A 408 -11.87 15.54 -15.64
C LYS A 408 -12.47 15.38 -17.02
N ALA A 409 -12.53 14.14 -17.51
CA ALA A 409 -13.00 13.76 -18.84
C ALA A 409 -13.93 12.53 -18.76
N PRO A 410 -14.64 12.17 -19.85
CA PRO A 410 -15.35 10.89 -19.94
C PRO A 410 -14.43 9.69 -19.73
N LEU A 411 -14.90 8.67 -19.03
CA LEU A 411 -14.21 7.38 -18.96
C LEU A 411 -14.54 6.56 -20.22
N HIS A 412 -13.53 6.01 -20.86
CA HIS A 412 -13.67 5.16 -22.04
C HIS A 412 -13.26 3.72 -21.74
N ARG A 413 -13.97 2.78 -22.37
CA ARG A 413 -13.57 1.38 -22.45
C ARG A 413 -12.42 1.18 -23.45
N PRO A 414 -11.73 0.04 -23.45
CA PRO A 414 -10.65 -0.23 -24.41
C PRO A 414 -11.08 -0.15 -25.89
N ASP A 415 -12.37 -0.35 -26.19
CA ASP A 415 -12.93 -0.22 -27.54
C ASP A 415 -13.25 1.21 -27.94
N GLY A 416 -12.99 2.18 -27.08
CA GLY A 416 -13.24 3.61 -27.27
C GLY A 416 -14.67 4.06 -26.91
N SER A 417 -15.56 3.15 -26.52
CA SER A 417 -16.91 3.54 -26.09
C SER A 417 -16.89 4.21 -24.72
N VAL A 418 -17.77 5.19 -24.53
CA VAL A 418 -17.91 5.89 -23.25
C VAL A 418 -18.62 5.01 -22.24
N VAL A 419 -18.10 4.92 -21.02
CA VAL A 419 -18.79 4.29 -19.89
C VAL A 419 -19.98 5.16 -19.47
N PRO A 420 -21.22 4.65 -19.49
CA PRO A 420 -22.37 5.41 -19.06
C PRO A 420 -22.32 5.69 -17.55
N ASP A 421 -23.03 6.74 -17.11
CA ASP A 421 -23.16 7.05 -15.69
C ASP A 421 -23.68 5.85 -14.89
N GLN A 422 -23.08 5.60 -13.74
CA GLN A 422 -23.36 4.42 -12.91
C GLN A 422 -24.14 4.83 -11.64
N GLN A 423 -25.14 4.01 -11.30
CA GLN A 423 -25.86 4.16 -10.01
C GLN A 423 -25.09 3.46 -8.90
N ASP A 424 -25.05 4.08 -7.71
CA ASP A 424 -24.53 3.40 -6.53
C ASP A 424 -25.51 2.31 -6.07
N ARG A 425 -25.01 1.07 -6.00
CA ARG A 425 -25.81 -0.13 -5.69
C ARG A 425 -25.30 -0.89 -4.48
N VAL A 426 -24.10 -0.52 -3.98
CA VAL A 426 -23.39 -1.25 -2.92
C VAL A 426 -22.82 -0.24 -1.92
N TYR A 427 -23.52 -0.02 -0.79
CA TYR A 427 -23.18 0.97 0.24
C TYR A 427 -23.63 0.51 1.62
#